data_06be6e6deff27aa2e198da4b3a77a322
#
_entry.id   06be6e6deff27aa2e198da4b3a77a322
#
_cell.length_a   1.000
_cell.length_b   1.000
_cell.length_c   1.000
_cell.angle_alpha   90.00
_cell.angle_beta   90.00
_cell.angle_gamma   90.00
#
_symmetry.space_group_name_H-M   'P 1'
#
loop_
_entity.id
_entity.type
_entity.pdbx_description
1 polymer ?
#
loop_
_entity_poly.entity_id
_entity_poly.type
_entity_poly.pdbx_seq_one_letter_code
_entity_poly.pdbx_strand_id
1 'polypeptide(L)'
;MPEVSPLLQDRFFDLSIDMLCIAHFDGHFLKLSAAWEGALGFTREELQSKRMFDFVHPDDRERTLEQNRIVRAGGKALGFENRYRAKDGCYRWFRWNAIADMDHQLIYALARDITETKQAEEERERLLRDLQTALVEVKELREILPICMYCKSIRDDENYWHTVETYISNRTKAQLSHGICPKCYEKLKAELGAAKHV
;
A
#
# COMPACT_ATOMS: atom_id res chain seq x y z
N MET A 1 28.72 0.65 -41.54
CA MET A 1 27.98 1.31 -40.45
C MET A 1 29.00 2.13 -39.67
N PRO A 2 28.73 3.38 -39.26
CA PRO A 2 29.68 4.11 -38.42
C PRO A 2 29.83 3.38 -37.09
N GLU A 3 31.05 2.98 -36.76
CA GLU A 3 31.39 2.43 -35.45
C GLU A 3 31.14 3.53 -34.40
N VAL A 4 30.28 3.24 -33.42
CA VAL A 4 30.06 4.15 -32.31
C VAL A 4 31.33 4.17 -31.45
N SER A 5 31.98 5.33 -31.43
CA SER A 5 33.23 5.50 -30.68
C SER A 5 33.07 5.06 -29.23
N PRO A 6 34.07 4.38 -28.61
CA PRO A 6 34.08 4.03 -27.18
C PRO A 6 33.73 5.22 -26.28
N LEU A 7 34.17 6.41 -26.65
CA LEU A 7 33.85 7.67 -25.94
C LEU A 7 32.36 7.98 -25.90
N LEU A 8 31.60 7.69 -26.95
CA LEU A 8 30.17 7.89 -27.03
C LEU A 8 29.41 6.85 -26.17
N GLN A 9 29.91 5.62 -26.12
CA GLN A 9 29.35 4.56 -25.29
C GLN A 9 29.53 4.89 -23.81
N ASP A 10 30.69 5.40 -23.40
CA ASP A 10 30.95 5.82 -22.03
C ASP A 10 30.07 7.02 -21.61
N ARG A 11 29.93 8.00 -22.50
CA ARG A 11 29.04 9.14 -22.25
C ARG A 11 27.56 8.73 -22.12
N PHE A 12 27.09 7.83 -22.97
CA PHE A 12 25.73 7.30 -22.89
C PHE A 12 25.49 6.59 -21.56
N PHE A 13 26.43 5.82 -21.07
CA PHE A 13 26.39 5.15 -19.79
C PHE A 13 26.33 6.16 -18.64
N ASP A 14 27.18 7.19 -18.65
CA ASP A 14 27.27 8.20 -17.58
C ASP A 14 26.10 9.20 -17.57
N LEU A 15 25.47 9.46 -18.73
CA LEU A 15 24.32 10.36 -18.83
C LEU A 15 22.99 9.68 -18.46
N SER A 16 23.01 8.39 -18.15
CA SER A 16 21.80 7.68 -17.74
C SER A 16 21.25 8.24 -16.45
N ILE A 17 19.95 8.54 -16.45
CA ILE A 17 19.20 8.91 -15.24
C ILE A 17 19.05 7.71 -14.30
N ASP A 18 18.84 6.51 -14.88
CA ASP A 18 18.82 5.27 -14.11
C ASP A 18 20.25 4.84 -13.77
N MET A 19 20.42 4.19 -12.64
CA MET A 19 21.70 3.70 -12.16
C MET A 19 22.11 2.45 -12.93
N LEU A 20 23.01 2.62 -13.89
CA LEU A 20 23.58 1.50 -14.64
C LEU A 20 24.80 0.94 -13.91
N CYS A 21 24.94 -0.37 -13.90
CA CYS A 21 26.14 -1.02 -13.39
C CYS A 21 26.52 -2.26 -14.20
N ILE A 22 27.82 -2.52 -14.21
CA ILE A 22 28.41 -3.79 -14.60
C ILE A 22 29.10 -4.34 -13.37
N ALA A 23 28.78 -5.57 -12.99
CA ALA A 23 29.36 -6.23 -11.83
C ALA A 23 29.93 -7.59 -12.25
N HIS A 24 31.00 -8.02 -11.57
CA HIS A 24 31.51 -9.36 -11.70
C HIS A 24 30.73 -10.36 -10.85
N PHE A 25 30.76 -11.64 -11.19
CA PHE A 25 30.07 -12.70 -10.44
C PHE A 25 30.52 -12.82 -8.99
N ASP A 26 31.71 -12.33 -8.64
CA ASP A 26 32.19 -12.28 -7.26
C ASP A 26 31.49 -11.22 -6.38
N GLY A 27 30.69 -10.35 -7.00
CA GLY A 27 29.88 -9.33 -6.32
C GLY A 27 30.50 -7.93 -6.29
N HIS A 28 31.64 -7.69 -6.97
CA HIS A 28 32.22 -6.36 -7.08
C HIS A 28 31.68 -5.61 -8.30
N PHE A 29 31.45 -4.31 -8.14
CA PHE A 29 31.13 -3.43 -9.24
C PHE A 29 32.38 -3.13 -10.06
N LEU A 30 32.29 -3.33 -11.36
CA LEU A 30 33.36 -2.98 -12.31
C LEU A 30 33.14 -1.60 -12.92
N LYS A 31 31.88 -1.25 -13.21
CA LYS A 31 31.53 0.04 -13.77
C LYS A 31 30.19 0.50 -13.20
N LEU A 32 30.12 1.79 -12.88
CA LEU A 32 28.94 2.45 -12.33
C LEU A 32 28.70 3.75 -13.09
N SER A 33 27.44 4.05 -13.46
CA SER A 33 27.07 5.37 -14.00
C SER A 33 27.10 6.44 -12.91
N ALA A 34 27.16 7.72 -13.32
CA ALA A 34 27.20 8.85 -12.39
C ALA A 34 25.98 8.93 -11.47
N ALA A 35 24.82 8.40 -11.88
CA ALA A 35 23.59 8.38 -11.11
C ALA A 35 23.73 7.70 -9.73
N TRP A 36 24.67 6.76 -9.56
CA TRP A 36 24.93 6.08 -8.29
C TRP A 36 25.39 7.03 -7.18
N GLU A 37 26.22 8.01 -7.53
CA GLU A 37 26.74 8.99 -6.56
C GLU A 37 25.60 9.85 -6.01
N GLY A 38 24.70 10.30 -6.88
CA GLY A 38 23.53 11.06 -6.48
C GLY A 38 22.54 10.25 -5.64
N ALA A 39 22.35 8.98 -5.97
CA ALA A 39 21.40 8.11 -5.29
C ALA A 39 21.89 7.65 -3.91
N LEU A 40 23.14 7.26 -3.75
CA LEU A 40 23.66 6.69 -2.51
C LEU A 40 24.60 7.61 -1.74
N GLY A 41 25.11 8.69 -2.37
CA GLY A 41 26.04 9.64 -1.73
C GLY A 41 27.46 9.11 -1.55
N PHE A 42 27.76 7.89 -2.01
CA PHE A 42 29.12 7.35 -2.08
C PHE A 42 29.76 7.71 -3.41
N THR A 43 31.07 7.86 -3.46
CA THR A 43 31.78 7.92 -4.74
C THR A 43 31.78 6.55 -5.45
N ARG A 44 31.98 6.54 -6.75
CA ARG A 44 32.05 5.28 -7.51
C ARG A 44 33.18 4.37 -7.01
N GLU A 45 34.32 4.95 -6.62
CA GLU A 45 35.46 4.23 -6.06
C GLU A 45 35.11 3.60 -4.69
N GLU A 46 34.38 4.31 -3.84
CA GLU A 46 33.89 3.78 -2.56
C GLU A 46 32.95 2.58 -2.77
N LEU A 47 32.05 2.66 -3.78
CA LEU A 47 31.14 1.56 -4.13
C LEU A 47 31.88 0.36 -4.72
N GLN A 48 32.87 0.58 -5.58
CA GLN A 48 33.67 -0.47 -6.21
C GLN A 48 34.61 -1.16 -5.22
N SER A 49 35.02 -0.48 -4.14
CA SER A 49 35.90 -1.04 -3.11
C SER A 49 35.24 -2.09 -2.22
N LYS A 50 33.91 -2.24 -2.27
CA LYS A 50 33.10 -3.14 -1.48
C LYS A 50 32.25 -4.04 -2.34
N ARG A 51 31.77 -5.15 -1.76
CA ARG A 51 30.80 -6.00 -2.47
C ARG A 51 29.42 -5.37 -2.45
N MET A 52 28.65 -5.57 -3.52
CA MET A 52 27.28 -5.09 -3.62
C MET A 52 26.39 -5.51 -2.42
N PHE A 53 26.65 -6.68 -1.83
CA PHE A 53 25.91 -7.21 -0.68
C PHE A 53 26.17 -6.45 0.63
N ASP A 54 27.28 -5.71 0.73
CA ASP A 54 27.59 -4.92 1.92
C ASP A 54 26.67 -3.72 2.09
N PHE A 55 26.05 -3.30 0.99
CA PHE A 55 25.08 -2.20 0.96
C PHE A 55 23.63 -2.69 1.16
N VAL A 56 23.35 -3.98 0.97
CA VAL A 56 21.99 -4.53 1.05
C VAL A 56 21.52 -4.57 2.50
N HIS A 57 20.26 -4.14 2.71
CA HIS A 57 19.59 -4.22 4.01
C HIS A 57 19.63 -5.68 4.56
N PRO A 58 19.88 -5.88 5.86
CA PRO A 58 19.98 -7.22 6.43
C PRO A 58 18.81 -8.16 6.07
N ASP A 59 17.56 -7.68 6.18
CA ASP A 59 16.37 -8.48 5.88
C ASP A 59 16.26 -8.87 4.40
N ASP A 60 16.89 -8.10 3.51
CA ASP A 60 16.78 -8.33 2.06
C ASP A 60 17.93 -9.21 1.51
N ARG A 61 18.94 -9.55 2.37
CA ARG A 61 20.14 -10.25 1.93
C ARG A 61 19.85 -11.63 1.35
N GLU A 62 19.05 -12.42 2.03
CA GLU A 62 18.75 -13.79 1.61
C GLU A 62 18.07 -13.82 0.24
N ARG A 63 17.01 -13.03 0.06
CA ARG A 63 16.28 -12.96 -1.22
C ARG A 63 17.14 -12.33 -2.33
N THR A 64 18.06 -11.40 -1.99
CA THR A 64 19.00 -10.81 -2.94
C THR A 64 20.04 -11.85 -3.39
N LEU A 65 20.54 -12.67 -2.49
CA LEU A 65 21.47 -13.77 -2.81
C LEU A 65 20.80 -14.80 -3.73
N GLU A 66 19.56 -15.16 -3.45
CA GLU A 66 18.82 -16.10 -4.29
C GLU A 66 18.56 -15.53 -5.69
N GLN A 67 18.12 -14.27 -5.78
CA GLN A 67 17.94 -13.60 -7.07
C GLN A 67 19.26 -13.51 -7.87
N ASN A 68 20.36 -13.21 -7.19
CA ASN A 68 21.67 -13.17 -7.81
C ASN A 68 22.12 -14.56 -8.32
N ARG A 69 21.81 -15.65 -7.59
CA ARG A 69 22.06 -17.02 -8.03
C ARG A 69 21.31 -17.34 -9.33
N ILE A 70 20.04 -16.93 -9.41
CA ILE A 70 19.21 -17.14 -10.64
C ILE A 70 19.85 -16.41 -11.81
N VAL A 71 20.25 -15.14 -11.65
CA VAL A 71 20.88 -14.35 -12.70
C VAL A 71 22.20 -15.00 -13.16
N ARG A 72 23.05 -15.42 -12.22
CA ARG A 72 24.32 -16.09 -12.51
C ARG A 72 24.17 -17.47 -13.15
N ALA A 73 23.00 -18.09 -13.05
CA ALA A 73 22.65 -19.33 -13.77
C ALA A 73 22.05 -19.05 -15.18
N GLY A 74 22.12 -17.82 -15.68
CA GLY A 74 21.58 -17.41 -17.00
C GLY A 74 20.13 -16.95 -16.96
N GLY A 75 19.50 -16.87 -15.80
CA GLY A 75 18.18 -16.26 -15.62
C GLY A 75 18.24 -14.74 -15.68
N LYS A 76 17.11 -14.11 -15.39
CA LYS A 76 16.97 -12.64 -15.40
C LYS A 76 16.39 -12.17 -14.08
N ALA A 77 16.80 -10.99 -13.61
CA ALA A 77 16.05 -10.23 -12.64
C ALA A 77 15.18 -9.23 -13.39
N LEU A 78 13.88 -9.26 -13.17
CA LEU A 78 12.94 -8.32 -13.77
C LEU A 78 12.07 -7.75 -12.66
N GLY A 79 12.28 -6.46 -12.33
CA GLY A 79 11.53 -5.77 -11.30
C GLY A 79 11.83 -6.25 -9.87
N PHE A 80 13.00 -6.85 -9.62
CA PHE A 80 13.40 -7.24 -8.27
C PHE A 80 13.62 -5.99 -7.41
N GLU A 81 13.10 -6.00 -6.19
CA GLU A 81 13.19 -4.84 -5.30
C GLU A 81 13.95 -5.20 -4.03
N ASN A 82 14.85 -4.33 -3.62
CA ASN A 82 15.54 -4.43 -2.33
C ASN A 82 15.98 -3.05 -1.83
N ARG A 83 16.44 -3.02 -0.59
CA ARG A 83 16.95 -1.81 0.06
C ARG A 83 18.45 -1.78 0.09
N TYR A 84 19.01 -0.64 -0.30
CA TYR A 84 20.44 -0.35 -0.23
C TYR A 84 20.71 0.78 0.75
N ARG A 85 21.76 0.64 1.56
CA ARG A 85 22.18 1.64 2.52
C ARG A 85 22.97 2.75 1.82
N ALA A 86 22.50 3.97 1.97
CA ALA A 86 23.20 5.17 1.55
C ALA A 86 24.27 5.61 2.57
N LYS A 87 25.11 6.58 2.19
CA LYS A 87 26.21 7.11 3.01
C LYS A 87 25.72 7.85 4.24
N ASP A 88 24.52 8.43 4.17
CA ASP A 88 23.83 9.07 5.30
C ASP A 88 23.27 8.09 6.33
N GLY A 89 23.38 6.78 6.05
CA GLY A 89 22.84 5.70 6.88
C GLY A 89 21.39 5.31 6.59
N CYS A 90 20.66 6.09 5.78
CA CYS A 90 19.31 5.77 5.37
C CYS A 90 19.27 4.64 4.36
N TYR A 91 18.13 3.97 4.24
CA TYR A 91 17.92 2.96 3.22
C TYR A 91 17.09 3.53 2.08
N ARG A 92 17.54 3.19 0.84
CA ARG A 92 16.86 3.53 -0.39
C ARG A 92 16.31 2.28 -1.05
N TRP A 93 15.11 2.34 -1.57
CA TRP A 93 14.49 1.25 -2.31
C TRP A 93 14.90 1.28 -3.77
N PHE A 94 15.46 0.18 -4.25
CA PHE A 94 15.84 0.03 -5.65
C PHE A 94 15.04 -1.07 -6.32
N ARG A 95 14.63 -0.81 -7.56
CA ARG A 95 14.05 -1.80 -8.47
C ARG A 95 15.07 -2.14 -9.53
N TRP A 96 15.35 -3.43 -9.68
CA TRP A 96 16.42 -3.96 -10.50
C TRP A 96 15.91 -4.70 -11.71
N ASN A 97 16.57 -4.47 -12.86
CA ASN A 97 16.57 -5.35 -14.00
C ASN A 97 18.01 -5.76 -14.26
N ALA A 98 18.27 -7.07 -14.33
CA ALA A 98 19.62 -7.60 -14.51
C ALA A 98 19.64 -8.82 -15.39
N ILE A 99 20.70 -8.93 -16.18
CA ILE A 99 21.03 -10.09 -17.02
C ILE A 99 22.52 -10.45 -16.85
N ALA A 100 22.86 -11.71 -17.04
CA ALA A 100 24.25 -12.15 -17.01
C ALA A 100 24.81 -12.33 -18.44
N ASP A 101 26.07 -11.96 -18.60
CA ASP A 101 26.95 -12.41 -19.67
C ASP A 101 27.77 -13.58 -19.10
N MET A 102 27.42 -14.78 -19.54
CA MET A 102 28.01 -16.02 -19.02
C MET A 102 29.46 -16.22 -19.49
N ASP A 103 29.77 -15.74 -20.68
CA ASP A 103 31.10 -15.92 -21.30
C ASP A 103 32.17 -15.10 -20.56
N HIS A 104 31.78 -13.90 -20.08
CA HIS A 104 32.68 -12.99 -19.38
C HIS A 104 32.44 -12.97 -17.85
N GLN A 105 31.48 -13.75 -17.34
CA GLN A 105 31.09 -13.77 -15.91
C GLN A 105 30.69 -12.39 -15.37
N LEU A 106 29.97 -11.63 -16.19
CA LEU A 106 29.52 -10.28 -15.87
C LEU A 106 27.99 -10.23 -15.69
N ILE A 107 27.55 -9.30 -14.84
CA ILE A 107 26.15 -8.95 -14.66
C ILE A 107 25.99 -7.50 -15.16
N TYR A 108 25.10 -7.30 -16.09
CA TYR A 108 24.64 -5.99 -16.55
C TYR A 108 23.31 -5.70 -15.84
N ALA A 109 23.28 -4.62 -15.08
CA ALA A 109 22.08 -4.29 -14.35
C ALA A 109 21.74 -2.79 -14.46
N LEU A 110 20.45 -2.55 -14.36
CA LEU A 110 19.84 -1.24 -14.22
C LEU A 110 19.08 -1.23 -12.89
N ALA A 111 19.36 -0.23 -12.07
CA ALA A 111 18.60 0.05 -10.84
C ALA A 111 17.90 1.39 -10.98
N ARG A 112 16.66 1.44 -10.50
CA ARG A 112 15.87 2.67 -10.36
C ARG A 112 15.56 2.91 -8.91
N ASP A 113 15.80 4.12 -8.42
CA ASP A 113 15.35 4.53 -7.09
C ASP A 113 13.83 4.67 -7.10
N ILE A 114 13.17 3.88 -6.26
CA ILE A 114 11.71 3.88 -6.05
C ILE A 114 11.33 4.28 -4.63
N THR A 115 12.25 4.92 -3.90
CA THR A 115 12.05 5.30 -2.49
C THR A 115 10.85 6.21 -2.32
N GLU A 116 10.73 7.26 -3.13
CA GLU A 116 9.58 8.17 -3.10
C GLU A 116 8.27 7.43 -3.41
N THR A 117 8.30 6.52 -4.39
CA THR A 117 7.12 5.70 -4.73
C THR A 117 6.69 4.85 -3.55
N LYS A 118 7.63 4.18 -2.87
CA LYS A 118 7.34 3.37 -1.67
C LYS A 118 6.79 4.19 -0.52
N GLN A 119 7.37 5.36 -0.27
CA GLN A 119 6.89 6.27 0.76
C GLN A 119 5.46 6.77 0.48
N ALA A 120 5.18 7.12 -0.77
CA ALA A 120 3.84 7.54 -1.17
C ALA A 120 2.81 6.39 -1.07
N GLU A 121 3.20 5.16 -1.42
CA GLU A 121 2.37 3.96 -1.25
C GLU A 121 2.04 3.70 0.22
N GLU A 122 3.05 3.73 1.11
CA GLU A 122 2.90 3.53 2.55
C GLU A 122 2.00 4.60 3.18
N GLU A 123 2.22 5.87 2.83
CA GLU A 123 1.39 6.98 3.33
C GLU A 123 -0.06 6.85 2.85
N ARG A 124 -0.27 6.50 1.57
CA ARG A 124 -1.62 6.25 1.05
C ARG A 124 -2.33 5.12 1.80
N GLU A 125 -1.62 4.02 2.06
CA GLU A 125 -2.19 2.90 2.81
C GLU A 125 -2.52 3.28 4.25
N ARG A 126 -1.67 4.10 4.87
CA ARG A 126 -1.92 4.63 6.21
C ARG A 126 -3.19 5.48 6.25
N LEU A 127 -3.30 6.45 5.33
CA LEU A 127 -4.47 7.32 5.23
C LEU A 127 -5.77 6.54 4.95
N LEU A 128 -5.71 5.48 4.15
CA LEU A 128 -6.87 4.61 3.91
C LEU A 128 -7.31 3.88 5.18
N ARG A 129 -6.37 3.35 5.99
CA ARG A 129 -6.68 2.72 7.26
C ARG A 129 -7.30 3.72 8.25
N ASP A 130 -6.74 4.91 8.36
CA ASP A 130 -7.23 5.97 9.25
C ASP A 130 -8.65 6.40 8.85
N LEU A 131 -8.90 6.56 7.54
CA LEU A 131 -10.23 6.88 7.01
C LEU A 131 -11.25 5.76 7.31
N GLN A 132 -10.87 4.49 7.14
CA GLN A 132 -11.74 3.36 7.46
C GLN A 132 -12.12 3.34 8.94
N THR A 133 -11.16 3.59 9.83
CA THR A 133 -11.40 3.66 11.28
C THR A 133 -12.37 4.79 11.60
N ALA A 134 -12.15 5.99 11.08
CA ALA A 134 -13.03 7.13 11.28
C ALA A 134 -14.46 6.88 10.76
N LEU A 135 -14.60 6.18 9.62
CA LEU A 135 -15.92 5.81 9.09
C LEU A 135 -16.67 4.82 9.99
N VAL A 136 -15.96 3.90 10.63
CA VAL A 136 -16.57 2.97 11.62
C VAL A 136 -17.07 3.74 12.84
N GLU A 137 -16.23 4.61 13.41
CA GLU A 137 -16.60 5.45 14.55
C GLU A 137 -17.82 6.33 14.27
N VAL A 138 -17.89 6.95 13.09
CA VAL A 138 -19.05 7.75 12.67
C VAL A 138 -20.30 6.89 12.55
N LYS A 139 -20.21 5.64 12.09
CA LYS A 139 -21.35 4.71 12.04
C LYS A 139 -21.86 4.36 13.43
N GLU A 140 -20.96 4.02 14.35
CA GLU A 140 -21.32 3.67 15.74
C GLU A 140 -22.02 4.83 16.45
N LEU A 141 -21.57 6.07 16.24
CA LEU A 141 -22.22 7.26 16.80
C LEU A 141 -23.61 7.53 16.20
N ARG A 142 -23.89 7.10 14.97
CA ARG A 142 -25.20 7.23 14.32
C ARG A 142 -26.20 6.15 14.74
N GLU A 143 -25.79 5.12 15.46
CA GLU A 143 -26.69 4.07 15.96
C GLU A 143 -27.52 4.52 17.17
N ILE A 144 -27.22 5.67 17.79
CA ILE A 144 -28.03 6.24 18.85
C ILE A 144 -29.16 7.07 18.23
N LEU A 145 -30.36 6.49 18.18
CA LEU A 145 -31.56 7.19 17.70
C LEU A 145 -32.18 7.98 18.85
N PRO A 146 -32.26 9.33 18.74
CA PRO A 146 -32.95 10.13 19.75
C PRO A 146 -34.46 9.90 19.64
N ILE A 147 -35.01 9.27 20.68
CA ILE A 147 -36.45 8.91 20.76
C ILE A 147 -37.15 9.80 21.82
N CYS A 148 -38.30 10.35 21.43
CA CYS A 148 -39.14 11.09 22.36
C CYS A 148 -39.65 10.18 23.49
N MET A 149 -39.42 10.55 24.74
CA MET A 149 -39.81 9.75 25.89
C MET A 149 -41.33 9.55 25.96
N TYR A 150 -42.13 10.52 25.48
CA TYR A 150 -43.59 10.50 25.55
C TYR A 150 -44.23 9.76 24.38
N CYS A 151 -44.04 10.27 23.13
CA CYS A 151 -44.74 9.75 21.96
C CYS A 151 -43.93 8.71 21.18
N LYS A 152 -42.69 8.43 21.58
CA LYS A 152 -41.76 7.47 20.91
C LYS A 152 -41.40 7.84 19.47
N SER A 153 -41.67 9.06 19.01
CA SER A 153 -41.17 9.53 17.74
C SER A 153 -39.64 9.60 17.73
N ILE A 154 -39.05 9.35 16.59
CA ILE A 154 -37.61 9.41 16.37
C ILE A 154 -37.26 10.75 15.70
N ARG A 155 -36.21 11.41 16.18
CA ARG A 155 -35.69 12.62 15.58
C ARG A 155 -34.63 12.27 14.54
N ASP A 156 -34.78 12.78 13.33
CA ASP A 156 -33.79 12.61 12.27
C ASP A 156 -32.63 13.61 12.35
N ASP A 157 -31.68 13.51 11.40
CA ASP A 157 -30.50 14.35 11.35
C ASP A 157 -30.82 15.82 10.97
N GLU A 158 -32.02 16.07 10.42
CA GLU A 158 -32.52 17.41 10.07
C GLU A 158 -33.35 18.04 11.21
N ASN A 159 -33.39 17.39 12.37
CA ASN A 159 -34.16 17.76 13.57
C ASN A 159 -35.70 17.65 13.42
N TYR A 160 -36.23 16.90 12.46
CA TYR A 160 -37.65 16.59 12.36
C TYR A 160 -38.01 15.33 13.14
N TRP A 161 -39.19 15.31 13.74
CA TRP A 161 -39.72 14.17 14.47
C TRP A 161 -40.63 13.31 13.59
N HIS A 162 -40.32 12.03 13.46
CA HIS A 162 -41.07 11.06 12.67
C HIS A 162 -41.61 9.93 13.54
N THR A 163 -42.70 9.31 13.14
CA THR A 163 -43.10 8.03 13.73
C THR A 163 -42.03 6.98 13.41
N VAL A 164 -41.95 5.93 14.24
CA VAL A 164 -41.00 4.82 14.03
C VAL A 164 -41.18 4.21 12.64
N GLU A 165 -42.43 4.04 12.21
CA GLU A 165 -42.77 3.49 10.90
C GLU A 165 -42.24 4.36 9.76
N THR A 166 -42.53 5.66 9.81
CA THR A 166 -42.08 6.62 8.80
C THR A 166 -40.56 6.69 8.75
N TYR A 167 -39.89 6.69 9.90
CA TYR A 167 -38.43 6.73 10.00
C TYR A 167 -37.77 5.50 9.35
N ILE A 168 -38.29 4.28 9.67
CA ILE A 168 -37.79 3.02 9.12
C ILE A 168 -38.05 2.93 7.61
N SER A 169 -39.27 3.23 7.17
CA SER A 169 -39.66 3.16 5.74
C SER A 169 -38.82 4.10 4.86
N ASN A 170 -38.43 5.27 5.37
CA ASN A 170 -37.63 6.24 4.63
C ASN A 170 -36.13 5.87 4.56
N ARG A 171 -35.64 5.06 5.51
CA ARG A 171 -34.19 4.73 5.60
C ARG A 171 -33.85 3.29 5.26
N THR A 172 -34.86 2.42 5.14
CA THR A 172 -34.66 1.01 4.82
C THR A 172 -35.64 0.55 3.74
N LYS A 173 -35.37 -0.60 3.14
CA LYS A 173 -36.32 -1.27 2.22
C LYS A 173 -37.33 -2.15 3.00
N ALA A 174 -37.40 -2.04 4.31
CA ALA A 174 -38.30 -2.83 5.12
C ALA A 174 -39.76 -2.40 4.92
N GLN A 175 -40.65 -3.35 4.67
CA GLN A 175 -42.09 -3.15 4.67
C GLN A 175 -42.63 -3.54 6.04
N LEU A 176 -43.36 -2.61 6.65
CA LEU A 176 -43.94 -2.83 7.98
C LEU A 176 -45.36 -3.37 7.84
N SER A 177 -45.64 -4.51 8.48
CA SER A 177 -46.99 -5.04 8.61
C SER A 177 -47.53 -4.71 10.00
N HIS A 178 -48.78 -4.40 10.08
CA HIS A 178 -49.48 -4.10 11.35
C HIS A 178 -50.15 -5.33 11.91
N GLY A 179 -49.97 -5.54 13.23
CA GLY A 179 -50.59 -6.63 13.94
C GLY A 179 -50.72 -6.25 15.43
N ILE A 180 -51.54 -7.01 16.17
CA ILE A 180 -51.75 -6.80 17.58
C ILE A 180 -50.95 -7.86 18.32
N CYS A 181 -50.01 -7.44 19.19
CA CYS A 181 -49.27 -8.39 20.02
C CYS A 181 -50.18 -9.03 21.09
N PRO A 182 -49.86 -10.24 21.60
CA PRO A 182 -50.70 -10.95 22.55
C PRO A 182 -51.08 -10.11 23.79
N LYS A 183 -50.13 -9.33 24.29
CA LYS A 183 -50.36 -8.46 25.47
C LYS A 183 -51.40 -7.35 25.22
N CYS A 184 -51.32 -6.72 24.02
CA CYS A 184 -52.28 -5.70 23.64
C CYS A 184 -53.64 -6.32 23.29
N TYR A 185 -53.64 -7.53 22.71
CA TYR A 185 -54.87 -8.26 22.43
C TYR A 185 -55.67 -8.59 23.71
N GLU A 186 -55.01 -9.07 24.75
CA GLU A 186 -55.65 -9.34 26.03
C GLU A 186 -56.18 -8.07 26.72
N LYS A 187 -55.45 -6.96 26.64
CA LYS A 187 -55.97 -5.66 27.12
C LYS A 187 -57.19 -5.21 26.37
N LEU A 188 -57.18 -5.24 25.04
CA LEU A 188 -58.32 -4.86 24.19
C LEU A 188 -59.53 -5.75 24.47
N LYS A 189 -59.34 -7.06 24.65
CA LYS A 189 -60.37 -8.02 24.99
C LYS A 189 -61.00 -7.72 26.37
N ALA A 190 -60.18 -7.34 27.36
CA ALA A 190 -60.70 -6.95 28.67
C ALA A 190 -61.54 -5.66 28.63
N GLU A 191 -61.06 -4.66 27.85
CA GLU A 191 -61.77 -3.39 27.69
C GLU A 191 -63.10 -3.58 26.95
N LEU A 192 -63.14 -4.36 25.87
CA LEU A 192 -64.38 -4.69 25.11
C LEU A 192 -65.33 -5.60 25.90
N GLY A 193 -64.80 -6.46 26.79
CA GLY A 193 -65.60 -7.27 27.67
C GLY A 193 -66.28 -6.48 28.77
N ALA A 194 -65.61 -5.46 29.28
CA ALA A 194 -66.15 -4.56 30.30
C ALA A 194 -67.26 -3.62 29.76
N ALA A 195 -67.25 -3.29 28.42
CA ALA A 195 -68.25 -2.44 27.79
C ALA A 195 -69.57 -3.13 27.49
N LYS A 196 -69.73 -4.45 27.78
CA LYS A 196 -70.97 -5.21 27.57
C LYS A 196 -71.86 -5.32 28.85
N HIS A 197 -71.50 -4.63 29.91
CA HIS A 197 -72.27 -4.67 31.20
C HIS A 197 -72.68 -3.25 31.68
N VAL A 198 -73.05 -2.35 30.71
CA VAL A 198 -73.75 -1.11 31.06
C VAL A 198 -75.05 -1.07 30.31
#